data_6b029c19b08e09327346747ea9e61b96
#
_entry.id   6b029c19b08e09327346747ea9e61b96
#
_cell.length_a   1.000
_cell.length_b   1.000
_cell.length_c   1.000
_cell.angle_alpha   90.00
_cell.angle_beta   90.00
_cell.angle_gamma   90.00
#
_symmetry.space_group_name_H-M   'P 1'
#
loop_
_entity.id
_entity.type
_entity.pdbx_description
1 polymer ?
#
loop_
_entity_poly.entity_id
_entity_poly.type
_entity_poly.pdbx_seq_one_letter_code
_entity_poly.pdbx_strand_id
1 'polypeptide(L)'
;MRTRNIHKAALTDAVTPLEEAGKEIAYQAAVEGIVLLENDGCLPLKPGKIALYGAGAKMTIKGGTGSGEVNERHAVSILEGMEDAGFKITTMNWIDDYDQSFQEGERAYAEEFRKKLSPKNLSDFMNLMSSPYRYPYGRAVLQEDVEKSETDTCIYVISRQAGEGADRKLSENEYGLAEIERVNLTSVSYTHLRAH
;
A
#
# COMPACT_ATOMS: atom_id res chain seq x y z
N MET A 1 -18.05 46.70 -10.05
CA MET A 1 -16.64 46.33 -9.81
C MET A 1 -16.61 44.92 -9.28
N ARG A 2 -16.25 43.90 -10.08
CA ARG A 2 -16.16 42.48 -9.58
C ARG A 2 -14.83 42.32 -8.85
N THR A 3 -14.86 42.25 -7.54
CA THR A 3 -13.72 41.83 -6.75
C THR A 3 -13.38 40.38 -7.11
N ARG A 4 -12.31 40.15 -7.87
CA ARG A 4 -11.70 38.84 -8.01
C ARG A 4 -11.06 38.48 -6.65
N ASN A 5 -11.71 37.68 -5.89
CA ASN A 5 -11.05 36.98 -4.78
C ASN A 5 -10.04 36.02 -5.39
N ILE A 6 -8.81 36.46 -5.55
CA ILE A 6 -7.69 35.59 -5.94
C ILE A 6 -7.21 34.93 -4.64
N HIS A 7 -7.74 33.77 -4.35
CA HIS A 7 -7.18 32.92 -3.30
C HIS A 7 -5.87 32.37 -3.83
N LYS A 8 -4.76 32.95 -3.37
CA LYS A 8 -3.44 32.39 -3.60
C LYS A 8 -3.19 31.38 -2.48
N ALA A 9 -2.99 30.12 -2.85
CA ALA A 9 -2.44 29.13 -1.93
C ALA A 9 -1.07 29.62 -1.45
N ALA A 10 -0.78 29.46 -0.19
CA ALA A 10 0.54 29.76 0.35
C ALA A 10 1.55 28.78 -0.28
N LEU A 11 2.58 29.31 -0.94
CA LEU A 11 3.69 28.53 -1.46
C LEU A 11 4.74 28.44 -0.34
N THR A 12 4.59 27.46 0.52
CA THR A 12 5.49 27.21 1.66
C THR A 12 5.59 25.73 1.94
N ASP A 13 6.77 25.26 2.33
CA ASP A 13 7.00 23.92 2.85
C ASP A 13 6.76 23.82 4.37
N ALA A 14 6.47 24.94 5.01
CA ALA A 14 6.13 24.93 6.44
C ALA A 14 4.79 24.25 6.67
N VAL A 15 4.76 23.36 7.65
CA VAL A 15 3.51 22.72 8.10
C VAL A 15 2.62 23.78 8.74
N THR A 16 1.38 23.86 8.30
CA THR A 16 0.42 24.83 8.82
C THR A 16 -0.45 24.23 9.93
N PRO A 17 -1.02 25.05 10.83
CA PRO A 17 -1.98 24.54 11.81
C PRO A 17 -3.19 23.81 11.19
N LEU A 18 -3.56 24.17 9.96
CA LEU A 18 -4.64 23.50 9.22
C LEU A 18 -4.23 22.09 8.80
N GLU A 19 -2.97 21.90 8.36
CA GLU A 19 -2.44 20.58 8.03
C GLU A 19 -2.38 19.69 9.27
N GLU A 20 -1.94 20.21 10.41
CA GLU A 20 -1.92 19.42 11.66
C GLU A 20 -3.33 19.03 12.10
N ALA A 21 -4.29 19.94 12.04
CA ALA A 21 -5.69 19.62 12.32
C ALA A 21 -6.25 18.59 11.31
N GLY A 22 -5.83 18.67 10.04
CA GLY A 22 -6.20 17.72 8.99
C GLY A 22 -5.67 16.30 9.25
N LYS A 23 -4.47 16.16 9.78
CA LYS A 23 -3.91 14.85 10.16
C LYS A 23 -4.75 14.17 11.25
N GLU A 24 -5.15 14.91 12.27
CA GLU A 24 -6.00 14.37 13.34
C GLU A 24 -7.35 13.90 12.81
N ILE A 25 -7.98 14.69 11.94
CA ILE A 25 -9.24 14.31 11.28
C ILE A 25 -9.05 13.06 10.42
N ALA A 26 -7.96 12.98 9.66
CA ALA A 26 -7.64 11.82 8.82
C ALA A 26 -7.43 10.56 9.67
N TYR A 27 -6.73 10.67 10.79
CA TYR A 27 -6.53 9.59 11.74
C TYR A 27 -7.87 9.08 12.29
N GLN A 28 -8.73 9.96 12.77
CA GLN A 28 -10.04 9.60 13.29
C GLN A 28 -10.93 8.94 12.22
N ALA A 29 -10.92 9.49 11.00
CA ALA A 29 -11.65 8.91 9.88
C ALA A 29 -11.13 7.51 9.51
N ALA A 30 -9.83 7.28 9.56
CA ALA A 30 -9.25 5.96 9.33
C ALA A 30 -9.66 4.96 10.41
N VAL A 31 -9.60 5.34 11.68
CA VAL A 31 -10.05 4.51 12.80
C VAL A 31 -11.51 4.12 12.68
N GLU A 32 -12.38 5.08 12.35
CA GLU A 32 -13.82 4.84 12.18
C GLU A 32 -14.14 4.05 10.90
N GLY A 33 -13.26 4.12 9.88
CA GLY A 33 -13.40 3.41 8.62
C GLY A 33 -12.93 1.95 8.64
N ILE A 34 -12.19 1.53 9.68
CA ILE A 34 -11.71 0.15 9.80
C ILE A 34 -12.87 -0.76 10.22
N VAL A 35 -13.07 -1.85 9.46
CA VAL A 35 -14.10 -2.85 9.75
C VAL A 35 -13.43 -4.17 10.12
N LEU A 36 -13.69 -4.64 11.33
CA LEU A 36 -13.29 -5.97 11.76
C LEU A 36 -14.30 -6.99 11.22
N LEU A 37 -13.89 -7.75 10.20
CA LEU A 37 -14.76 -8.73 9.54
C LEU A 37 -14.90 -10.01 10.34
N GLU A 38 -13.79 -10.46 10.94
CA GLU A 38 -13.73 -11.69 11.72
C GLU A 38 -12.64 -11.58 12.79
N ASN A 39 -12.88 -12.17 13.96
CA ASN A 39 -11.89 -12.29 15.03
C ASN A 39 -12.22 -13.51 15.88
N ASP A 40 -11.38 -14.53 15.79
CA ASP A 40 -11.45 -15.75 16.60
C ASP A 40 -10.75 -15.63 17.96
N GLY A 41 -10.41 -14.41 18.35
CA GLY A 41 -9.73 -14.10 19.61
C GLY A 41 -8.24 -13.77 19.45
N CYS A 42 -7.71 -13.74 18.22
CA CYS A 42 -6.32 -13.31 17.98
C CYS A 42 -6.11 -11.80 18.20
N LEU A 43 -7.13 -11.00 18.06
CA LEU A 43 -7.09 -9.54 18.29
C LEU A 43 -7.76 -9.17 19.62
N PRO A 44 -7.25 -8.14 20.34
CA PRO A 44 -6.12 -7.28 19.99
C PRO A 44 -4.76 -7.93 20.25
N LEU A 45 -3.80 -7.66 19.36
CA LEU A 45 -2.41 -8.07 19.58
C LEU A 45 -1.73 -7.15 20.59
N LYS A 46 -0.80 -7.71 21.37
CA LYS A 46 0.10 -6.93 22.23
C LYS A 46 1.37 -6.59 21.45
N PRO A 47 1.95 -5.38 21.64
CA PRO A 47 3.25 -5.05 21.06
C PRO A 47 4.32 -6.11 21.35
N GLY A 48 5.06 -6.49 20.33
CA GLY A 48 6.08 -7.53 20.39
C GLY A 48 6.67 -7.81 19.01
N LYS A 49 7.39 -8.92 18.87
CA LYS A 49 7.88 -9.38 17.56
C LYS A 49 6.69 -9.79 16.69
N ILE A 50 6.71 -9.39 15.42
CA ILE A 50 5.68 -9.76 14.45
C ILE A 50 6.28 -9.91 13.06
N ALA A 51 5.83 -10.91 12.31
CA ALA A 51 6.12 -11.04 10.89
C ALA A 51 5.10 -10.20 10.08
N LEU A 52 5.57 -9.37 9.17
CA LEU A 52 4.73 -8.51 8.32
C LEU A 52 5.07 -8.77 6.86
N TYR A 53 4.08 -9.16 6.08
CA TYR A 53 4.20 -9.46 4.66
C TYR A 53 3.08 -8.81 3.86
N GLY A 54 3.18 -8.91 2.54
CA GLY A 54 2.15 -8.46 1.61
C GLY A 54 2.38 -7.06 1.04
N ALA A 55 1.86 -6.86 -0.16
CA ALA A 55 2.12 -5.66 -0.96
C ALA A 55 1.72 -4.35 -0.27
N GLY A 56 0.68 -4.37 0.55
CA GLY A 56 0.20 -3.19 1.26
C GLY A 56 0.96 -2.84 2.53
N ALA A 57 1.93 -3.67 2.96
CA ALA A 57 2.65 -3.45 4.21
C ALA A 57 3.43 -2.12 4.21
N LYS A 58 4.21 -1.85 3.16
CA LYS A 58 5.00 -0.63 2.98
C LYS A 58 4.33 0.34 1.99
N MET A 59 3.79 -0.17 0.89
CA MET A 59 3.10 0.61 -0.13
C MET A 59 1.58 0.58 0.13
N THR A 60 1.17 1.17 1.22
CA THR A 60 -0.24 1.21 1.63
C THR A 60 -1.04 2.08 0.69
N ILE A 61 -2.04 1.49 0.03
CA ILE A 61 -2.92 2.21 -0.89
C ILE A 61 -3.96 2.97 -0.08
N LYS A 62 -3.96 4.30 -0.19
CA LYS A 62 -4.86 5.23 0.51
C LYS A 62 -5.90 5.88 -0.39
N GLY A 63 -5.73 5.76 -1.71
CA GLY A 63 -6.62 6.34 -2.72
C GLY A 63 -6.51 5.61 -4.04
N GLY A 64 -7.40 5.92 -4.98
CA GLY A 64 -7.34 5.41 -6.35
C GLY A 64 -6.26 6.11 -7.16
N THR A 65 -5.81 5.45 -8.24
CA THR A 65 -4.92 6.07 -9.23
C THR A 65 -5.63 7.17 -10.02
N GLY A 66 -4.87 8.09 -10.59
CA GLY A 66 -5.40 9.22 -11.34
C GLY A 66 -5.74 10.41 -10.45
N SER A 67 -6.93 10.99 -10.58
CA SER A 67 -7.34 12.18 -9.82
C SER A 67 -7.46 11.95 -8.30
N GLY A 68 -7.58 10.70 -7.87
CA GLY A 68 -7.57 10.32 -6.45
C GLY A 68 -6.17 10.22 -5.83
N GLU A 69 -5.12 10.26 -6.64
CA GLU A 69 -3.73 10.20 -6.19
C GLU A 69 -3.21 11.61 -5.86
N VAL A 70 -3.29 11.98 -4.61
CA VAL A 70 -2.85 13.29 -4.13
C VAL A 70 -1.40 13.25 -3.66
N ASN A 71 -0.68 14.35 -3.89
CA ASN A 71 0.66 14.55 -3.37
C ASN A 71 0.58 14.97 -1.91
N GLU A 72 0.79 14.05 -1.01
CA GLU A 72 0.92 14.33 0.42
C GLU A 72 2.38 14.52 0.82
N ARG A 73 2.60 15.17 1.95
CA ARG A 73 3.95 15.28 2.54
C ARG A 73 4.44 13.95 3.06
N HIS A 74 3.55 13.18 3.63
CA HIS A 74 3.82 11.89 4.24
C HIS A 74 2.55 11.05 4.29
N ALA A 75 2.67 9.78 3.93
CA ALA A 75 1.63 8.78 4.10
C ALA A 75 2.13 7.72 5.08
N VAL A 76 1.43 7.54 6.19
CA VAL A 76 1.74 6.49 7.15
C VAL A 76 1.42 5.13 6.55
N SER A 77 2.40 4.28 6.41
CA SER A 77 2.23 2.90 5.96
C SER A 77 1.78 1.98 7.11
N ILE A 78 1.29 0.79 6.78
CA ILE A 78 1.00 -0.22 7.81
C ILE A 78 2.27 -0.57 8.59
N LEU A 79 3.42 -0.70 7.91
CA LEU A 79 4.71 -0.93 8.53
C LEU A 79 4.99 0.14 9.60
N GLU A 80 4.96 1.41 9.20
CA GLU A 80 5.25 2.54 10.09
C GLU A 80 4.26 2.61 11.26
N GLY A 81 2.96 2.49 10.99
CA GLY A 81 1.95 2.53 12.04
C GLY A 81 2.09 1.38 13.05
N MET A 82 2.58 0.22 12.63
CA MET A 82 2.87 -0.88 13.54
C MET A 82 4.13 -0.62 14.37
N GLU A 83 5.19 -0.07 13.78
CA GLU A 83 6.40 0.31 14.51
C GLU A 83 6.07 1.40 15.55
N ASP A 84 5.28 2.40 15.19
CA ASP A 84 4.81 3.46 16.10
C ASP A 84 3.94 2.90 17.24
N ALA A 85 3.18 1.84 16.97
CA ALA A 85 2.42 1.11 18.00
C ALA A 85 3.29 0.19 18.87
N GLY A 86 4.60 0.15 18.66
CA GLY A 86 5.57 -0.58 19.47
C GLY A 86 5.80 -2.03 19.05
N PHE A 87 5.34 -2.44 17.86
CA PHE A 87 5.69 -3.73 17.30
C PHE A 87 7.09 -3.74 16.70
N LYS A 88 7.79 -4.86 16.85
CA LYS A 88 9.09 -5.09 16.20
C LYS A 88 8.89 -5.97 14.98
N ILE A 89 9.00 -5.38 13.80
CA ILE A 89 8.88 -6.11 12.53
C ILE A 89 10.14 -6.95 12.31
N THR A 90 9.96 -8.25 12.11
CA THR A 90 11.08 -9.22 12.01
C THR A 90 11.37 -9.65 10.57
N THR A 91 10.59 -9.20 9.61
CA THR A 91 10.65 -9.60 8.19
C THR A 91 11.06 -8.45 7.26
N MET A 92 11.91 -7.55 7.75
CA MET A 92 12.37 -6.40 6.96
C MET A 92 13.06 -6.80 5.67
N ASN A 93 13.77 -7.95 5.63
CA ASN A 93 14.37 -8.48 4.42
C ASN A 93 13.35 -8.68 3.29
N TRP A 94 12.18 -9.24 3.60
CA TRP A 94 11.11 -9.41 2.61
C TRP A 94 10.52 -8.06 2.17
N ILE A 95 10.37 -7.14 3.10
CA ILE A 95 9.86 -5.78 2.82
C ILE A 95 10.83 -5.00 1.95
N ASP A 96 12.13 -5.11 2.19
CA ASP A 96 13.17 -4.44 1.40
C ASP A 96 13.24 -5.02 -0.03
N ASP A 97 13.11 -6.35 -0.19
CA ASP A 97 13.02 -7.01 -1.49
C ASP A 97 11.76 -6.53 -2.26
N TYR A 98 10.63 -6.36 -1.54
CA TYR A 98 9.42 -5.80 -2.13
C TYR A 98 9.63 -4.37 -2.61
N ASP A 99 10.23 -3.52 -1.77
CA ASP A 99 10.50 -2.11 -2.08
C ASP A 99 11.41 -1.98 -3.32
N GLN A 100 12.44 -2.80 -3.40
CA GLN A 100 13.31 -2.85 -4.56
C GLN A 100 12.52 -3.21 -5.83
N SER A 101 11.72 -4.26 -5.78
CA SER A 101 10.88 -4.70 -6.90
C SER A 101 9.89 -3.62 -7.35
N PHE A 102 9.30 -2.90 -6.38
CA PHE A 102 8.41 -1.79 -6.64
C PHE A 102 9.12 -0.66 -7.37
N GLN A 103 10.26 -0.21 -6.86
CA GLN A 103 11.04 0.88 -7.44
C GLN A 103 11.57 0.56 -8.85
N GLU A 104 12.02 -0.69 -9.07
CA GLU A 104 12.46 -1.15 -10.39
C GLU A 104 11.30 -1.13 -11.39
N GLY A 105 10.14 -1.64 -11.00
CA GLY A 105 8.94 -1.63 -11.82
C GLY A 105 8.44 -0.21 -12.14
N GLU A 106 8.45 0.69 -11.16
CA GLU A 106 8.07 2.08 -11.34
C GLU A 106 9.02 2.81 -12.32
N ARG A 107 10.33 2.58 -12.20
CA ARG A 107 11.32 3.14 -13.15
C ARG A 107 11.09 2.61 -14.56
N ALA A 108 10.89 1.31 -14.71
CA ALA A 108 10.62 0.69 -16.02
C ALA A 108 9.33 1.25 -16.65
N TYR A 109 8.27 1.39 -15.84
CA TYR A 109 7.02 2.01 -16.29
C TYR A 109 7.23 3.47 -16.72
N ALA A 110 7.95 4.27 -15.92
CA ALA A 110 8.24 5.66 -16.24
C ALA A 110 9.07 5.82 -17.53
N GLU A 111 10.02 4.92 -17.78
CA GLU A 111 10.78 4.90 -19.03
C GLU A 111 9.91 4.53 -20.23
N GLU A 112 9.05 3.53 -20.11
CA GLU A 112 8.10 3.16 -21.15
C GLU A 112 7.13 4.31 -21.44
N PHE A 113 6.63 4.94 -20.38
CA PHE A 113 5.76 6.12 -20.47
C PHE A 113 6.44 7.24 -21.28
N ARG A 114 7.68 7.58 -20.95
CA ARG A 114 8.46 8.62 -21.67
C ARG A 114 8.66 8.26 -23.15
N LYS A 115 8.93 6.98 -23.48
CA LYS A 115 9.10 6.53 -24.87
C LYS A 115 7.82 6.64 -25.67
N LYS A 116 6.66 6.38 -25.05
CA LYS A 116 5.34 6.47 -25.66
C LYS A 116 4.76 7.87 -25.68
N LEU A 117 5.33 8.81 -24.90
CA LEU A 117 4.89 10.19 -24.85
C LEU A 117 5.33 10.94 -26.10
N SER A 118 4.57 10.79 -27.18
CA SER A 118 4.78 11.55 -28.41
C SER A 118 3.70 12.61 -28.59
N PRO A 119 4.07 13.89 -28.82
CA PRO A 119 3.08 14.95 -29.09
C PRO A 119 2.23 14.71 -30.33
N LYS A 120 2.62 13.76 -31.17
CA LYS A 120 1.94 13.42 -32.43
C LYS A 120 0.94 12.29 -32.33
N ASN A 121 0.87 11.61 -31.18
CA ASN A 121 -0.01 10.44 -30.98
C ASN A 121 -0.83 10.57 -29.70
N LEU A 122 -1.95 11.30 -29.78
CA LEU A 122 -2.87 11.50 -28.66
C LEU A 122 -3.51 10.18 -28.20
N SER A 123 -3.74 9.25 -29.12
CA SER A 123 -4.36 7.95 -28.79
C SER A 123 -3.45 7.11 -27.88
N ASP A 124 -2.16 7.04 -28.18
CA ASP A 124 -1.19 6.30 -27.34
C ASP A 124 -1.04 6.96 -25.96
N PHE A 125 -1.06 8.30 -25.94
CA PHE A 125 -1.06 9.02 -24.67
C PHE A 125 -2.28 8.70 -23.82
N MET A 126 -3.49 8.73 -24.42
CA MET A 126 -4.73 8.40 -23.70
C MET A 126 -4.75 6.95 -23.20
N ASN A 127 -4.29 6.02 -24.04
CA ASN A 127 -4.17 4.60 -23.64
C ASN A 127 -3.19 4.41 -22.47
N LEU A 128 -2.08 5.13 -22.50
CA LEU A 128 -1.08 5.08 -21.45
C LEU A 128 -1.60 5.65 -20.13
N MET A 129 -2.31 6.79 -20.19
CA MET A 129 -2.99 7.39 -19.02
C MET A 129 -4.06 6.48 -18.42
N SER A 130 -4.68 5.63 -19.24
CA SER A 130 -5.68 4.65 -18.80
C SER A 130 -5.07 3.34 -18.27
N SER A 131 -3.74 3.23 -18.27
CA SER A 131 -3.01 2.03 -17.85
C SER A 131 -1.98 2.39 -16.79
N PRO A 132 -2.39 2.73 -15.58
CA PRO A 132 -1.46 3.12 -14.50
C PRO A 132 -0.52 1.98 -14.13
N TYR A 133 0.61 2.33 -13.51
CA TYR A 133 1.53 1.34 -12.96
C TYR A 133 0.81 0.45 -11.97
N ARG A 134 0.93 -0.86 -12.14
CA ARG A 134 0.37 -1.86 -11.22
C ARG A 134 1.44 -2.30 -10.23
N TYR A 135 1.14 -2.20 -8.96
CA TYR A 135 2.04 -2.59 -7.89
C TYR A 135 2.27 -4.10 -7.91
N PRO A 136 3.53 -4.55 -7.74
CA PRO A 136 3.83 -5.97 -7.64
C PRO A 136 3.20 -6.59 -6.39
N TYR A 137 2.96 -7.89 -6.42
CA TYR A 137 2.47 -8.63 -5.24
C TYR A 137 3.58 -9.04 -4.26
N GLY A 138 4.84 -8.81 -4.66
CA GLY A 138 6.00 -9.28 -3.91
C GLY A 138 6.41 -10.72 -4.28
N ARG A 139 7.56 -11.13 -3.77
CA ARG A 139 8.06 -12.50 -3.95
C ARG A 139 7.36 -13.51 -3.06
N ALA A 140 7.60 -14.78 -3.33
CA ALA A 140 7.18 -15.85 -2.43
C ALA A 140 7.79 -15.68 -1.03
N VAL A 141 6.99 -15.95 -0.01
CA VAL A 141 7.47 -16.12 1.36
C VAL A 141 8.06 -17.53 1.46
N LEU A 142 9.36 -17.59 1.62
CA LEU A 142 10.11 -18.84 1.72
C LEU A 142 10.05 -19.39 3.14
N GLN A 143 10.26 -20.69 3.29
CA GLN A 143 10.37 -21.33 4.61
C GLN A 143 11.43 -20.64 5.47
N GLU A 144 12.55 -20.24 4.87
CA GLU A 144 13.63 -19.51 5.52
C GLU A 144 13.19 -18.13 6.08
N ASP A 145 12.30 -17.40 5.37
CA ASP A 145 11.76 -16.13 5.84
C ASP A 145 10.93 -16.33 7.11
N VAL A 146 10.15 -17.40 7.14
CA VAL A 146 9.32 -17.75 8.29
C VAL A 146 10.17 -18.17 9.48
N GLU A 147 11.16 -19.04 9.28
CA GLU A 147 12.07 -19.49 10.35
C GLU A 147 12.87 -18.32 10.93
N LYS A 148 13.36 -17.43 10.12
CA LYS A 148 14.10 -16.23 10.53
C LYS A 148 13.23 -15.17 11.20
N SER A 149 11.92 -15.22 11.01
CA SER A 149 11.01 -14.25 11.65
C SER A 149 10.98 -14.36 13.18
N GLU A 150 11.34 -15.54 13.72
CA GLU A 150 11.39 -15.79 15.18
C GLU A 150 10.13 -15.34 15.92
N THR A 151 8.96 -15.47 15.29
CA THR A 151 7.66 -15.14 15.87
C THR A 151 6.61 -16.12 15.34
N ASP A 152 5.59 -16.36 16.13
CA ASP A 152 4.42 -17.17 15.79
C ASP A 152 3.23 -16.33 15.30
N THR A 153 3.42 -15.01 15.20
CA THR A 153 2.38 -14.08 14.78
C THR A 153 2.75 -13.41 13.48
N CYS A 154 1.84 -13.50 12.51
CA CYS A 154 2.00 -12.91 11.18
C CYS A 154 0.81 -12.02 10.81
N ILE A 155 1.11 -10.89 10.20
CA ILE A 155 0.14 -10.07 9.47
C ILE A 155 0.49 -10.10 7.98
N TYR A 156 -0.49 -10.45 7.15
CA TYR A 156 -0.35 -10.40 5.70
C TYR A 156 -1.28 -9.34 5.13
N VAL A 157 -0.72 -8.28 4.56
CA VAL A 157 -1.48 -7.13 4.05
C VAL A 157 -1.81 -7.32 2.57
N ILE A 158 -3.05 -7.67 2.30
CA ILE A 158 -3.57 -7.77 0.94
C ILE A 158 -3.96 -6.36 0.49
N SER A 159 -3.40 -5.93 -0.63
CA SER A 159 -3.65 -4.60 -1.19
C SER A 159 -4.24 -4.71 -2.58
N ARG A 160 -5.14 -3.79 -2.91
CA ARG A 160 -5.77 -3.70 -4.23
C ARG A 160 -5.80 -2.25 -4.68
N GLN A 161 -5.21 -2.02 -5.85
CA GLN A 161 -5.19 -0.73 -6.50
C GLN A 161 -6.38 -0.63 -7.47
N ALA A 162 -7.13 0.45 -7.38
CA ALA A 162 -8.17 0.81 -8.33
C ALA A 162 -7.97 2.25 -8.79
N GLY A 163 -8.62 2.66 -9.86
CA GLY A 163 -8.49 4.00 -10.38
C GLY A 163 -9.80 4.49 -10.96
N GLU A 164 -9.84 5.76 -11.32
CA GLU A 164 -10.98 6.37 -11.96
C GLU A 164 -11.24 5.71 -13.32
N GLY A 165 -12.47 5.21 -13.54
CA GLY A 165 -12.86 4.48 -14.74
C GLY A 165 -12.23 3.09 -14.88
N ALA A 166 -11.58 2.57 -13.85
CA ALA A 166 -10.91 1.27 -13.83
C ALA A 166 -11.47 0.37 -12.72
N ASP A 167 -12.71 -0.06 -12.90
CA ASP A 167 -13.36 -0.99 -11.97
C ASP A 167 -12.65 -2.35 -11.95
N ARG A 168 -12.62 -2.95 -10.76
CA ARG A 168 -12.09 -4.30 -10.60
C ARG A 168 -13.07 -5.34 -11.11
N LYS A 169 -12.55 -6.33 -11.82
CA LYS A 169 -13.31 -7.45 -12.32
C LYS A 169 -13.39 -8.55 -11.27
N LEU A 170 -14.45 -9.34 -11.30
CA LEU A 170 -14.59 -10.53 -10.48
C LEU A 170 -13.72 -11.67 -11.07
N SER A 171 -12.41 -11.54 -10.95
CA SER A 171 -11.42 -12.49 -11.47
C SER A 171 -10.21 -12.56 -10.53
N GLU A 172 -9.38 -13.59 -10.72
CA GLU A 172 -8.09 -13.69 -10.05
C GLU A 172 -7.22 -12.47 -10.37
N ASN A 173 -6.38 -12.08 -9.43
CA ASN A 173 -5.51 -10.89 -9.49
C ASN A 173 -6.25 -9.54 -9.51
N GLU A 174 -7.56 -9.55 -9.48
CA GLU A 174 -8.40 -8.35 -9.42
C GLU A 174 -9.15 -8.30 -8.08
N TYR A 175 -10.38 -8.84 -8.02
CA TYR A 175 -11.09 -8.99 -6.76
C TYR A 175 -10.57 -10.19 -5.96
N GLY A 176 -10.32 -11.32 -6.64
CA GLY A 176 -9.75 -12.51 -6.02
C GLY A 176 -8.27 -12.39 -5.68
N LEU A 177 -7.78 -13.32 -4.87
CA LEU A 177 -6.36 -13.42 -4.53
C LEU A 177 -5.54 -13.78 -5.76
N ALA A 178 -4.37 -13.16 -5.88
CA ALA A 178 -3.35 -13.60 -6.82
C ALA A 178 -2.79 -14.96 -6.39
N GLU A 179 -2.29 -15.75 -7.34
CA GLU A 179 -1.70 -17.06 -7.03
C GLU A 179 -0.56 -16.93 -6.01
N ILE A 180 0.31 -15.94 -6.16
CA ILE A 180 1.42 -15.68 -5.22
C ILE A 180 0.90 -15.31 -3.82
N GLU A 181 -0.22 -14.61 -3.70
CA GLU A 181 -0.82 -14.30 -2.41
C GLU A 181 -1.38 -15.58 -1.74
N ARG A 182 -1.99 -16.49 -2.53
CA ARG A 182 -2.45 -17.79 -2.02
C ARG A 182 -1.28 -18.64 -1.51
N VAL A 183 -0.21 -18.70 -2.29
CA VAL A 183 1.01 -19.42 -1.91
C VAL A 183 1.58 -18.84 -0.62
N ASN A 184 1.70 -17.53 -0.52
CA ASN A 184 2.23 -16.85 0.65
C ASN A 184 1.36 -17.07 1.89
N LEU A 185 0.05 -16.90 1.76
CA LEU A 185 -0.89 -17.17 2.86
C LEU A 185 -0.80 -18.63 3.35
N THR A 186 -0.68 -19.57 2.41
CA THR A 186 -0.48 -20.98 2.76
C THR A 186 0.83 -21.19 3.51
N SER A 187 1.93 -20.61 3.02
CA SER A 187 3.25 -20.73 3.66
C SER A 187 3.24 -20.22 5.10
N VAL A 188 2.68 -19.03 5.33
CA VAL A 188 2.64 -18.44 6.68
C VAL A 188 1.65 -19.17 7.59
N SER A 189 0.51 -19.66 7.08
CA SER A 189 -0.49 -20.38 7.88
C SER A 189 0.04 -21.72 8.37
N TYR A 190 0.76 -22.47 7.53
CA TYR A 190 1.29 -23.79 7.90
C TYR A 190 2.35 -23.73 8.98
N THR A 191 3.08 -22.63 9.08
CA THR A 191 4.21 -22.49 10.01
C THR A 191 3.82 -21.82 11.31
N HIS A 192 2.82 -20.94 11.31
CA HIS A 192 2.37 -20.21 12.50
C HIS A 192 1.19 -20.88 13.24
N LEU A 193 0.41 -21.73 12.56
CA LEU A 193 -0.71 -22.46 13.16
C LEU A 193 -0.35 -23.80 13.84
N ARG A 194 0.93 -24.15 13.95
CA ARG A 194 1.35 -25.38 14.68
C ARG A 194 1.48 -25.21 16.18
N ALA A 195 1.05 -24.12 16.73
CA ALA A 195 1.16 -23.87 18.17
C ALA A 195 -0.19 -23.82 18.89
N HIS A 196 -1.17 -24.66 18.46
CA HIS A 196 -2.27 -25.07 19.39
C HIS A 196 -3.14 -26.15 18.76
#